data_a328838349119e22a7a15b0d64cbf7cd
#
_entry.id   a328838349119e22a7a15b0d64cbf7cd
#
_cell.length_a   1.000
_cell.length_b   1.000
_cell.length_c   1.000
_cell.angle_alpha   90.00
_cell.angle_beta   90.00
_cell.angle_gamma   90.00
#
_symmetry.space_group_name_H-M   'P 1'
#
loop_
_entity.id
_entity.type
_entity.pdbx_description
1 polymer ?
#
loop_
_entity_poly.entity_id
_entity_poly.type
_entity_poly.pdbx_seq_one_letter_code
_entity_poly.pdbx_strand_id
1 'polypeptide(L)'
;VLHSGRKTTADTVPVNLHARLSAIGTLELWAQEARGDRQWRLQFDVRSATRAEFEKHIGAAEAEGFVDDQTATPAKALICSAFSAGPHKATDTNKDSQLPASATPASLVKRLELVTGLSRSEWPSSLMRSFWETLLETQDGRRLSPEHEIRWLNLVGFCLRPGYGLAVDDWRVAQTWRILPQKLHHPKNEQCRAEWWILWRRIAGGLSAGQQLTLAEPLIAAMKSRLRPAGAIDQPKTSPFQYGPHESAEVWRLLGSLELLKLPVKLELGQILLDLLPREKPTSVVNAALFALGRLGSRVPVYGPLNALIPPEAAEEWAGRLLQILPDLSHDEESNGSNDLFPLVQLTRRTDDRYREISEETRRAILDYLRSRGATEHYIELVEKGGRLGDEEQRLTFGETLPRGLRID
;
A
#
# COMPACT_ATOMS: atom_id res chain seq x y z
N VAL A 1 -21.33 7.91 10.75
CA VAL A 1 -22.73 7.43 10.70
C VAL A 1 -23.21 7.23 12.13
N LEU A 2 -24.26 7.96 12.53
CA LEU A 2 -24.86 7.86 13.86
C LEU A 2 -25.92 6.75 13.81
N HIS A 3 -25.69 5.64 14.49
CA HIS A 3 -26.68 4.57 14.59
C HIS A 3 -27.73 4.90 15.64
N SER A 4 -28.98 5.05 15.21
CA SER A 4 -30.14 5.15 16.09
C SER A 4 -30.82 3.78 16.21
N GLY A 5 -30.96 3.26 17.42
CA GLY A 5 -31.60 1.97 17.70
C GLY A 5 -33.12 1.94 17.52
N ARG A 6 -33.76 2.96 16.91
CA ARG A 6 -35.17 2.98 16.53
C ARG A 6 -35.31 3.50 15.11
N LYS A 7 -36.01 2.74 14.28
CA LYS A 7 -36.42 3.15 12.92
C LYS A 7 -37.22 4.44 13.00
N THR A 8 -36.60 5.56 12.69
CA THR A 8 -37.26 6.82 12.37
C THR A 8 -36.96 7.16 10.91
N THR A 9 -37.97 7.54 10.19
CA THR A 9 -37.98 7.80 8.74
C THR A 9 -37.24 9.09 8.32
N ALA A 10 -36.33 9.62 9.15
CA ALA A 10 -35.52 10.79 8.82
C ALA A 10 -34.05 10.42 8.75
N ASP A 11 -33.42 10.58 7.58
CA ASP A 11 -32.02 10.29 7.32
C ASP A 11 -31.04 11.22 8.07
N THR A 12 -31.50 12.31 8.65
CA THR A 12 -30.70 13.31 9.35
C THR A 12 -31.28 13.69 10.70
N VAL A 13 -30.41 13.80 11.72
CA VAL A 13 -30.78 14.29 13.05
C VAL A 13 -30.12 15.64 13.26
N PRO A 14 -30.87 16.72 13.53
CA PRO A 14 -30.29 18.02 13.84
C PRO A 14 -29.57 17.95 15.19
N VAL A 15 -28.30 18.38 15.20
CA VAL A 15 -27.42 18.33 16.36
C VAL A 15 -26.78 19.71 16.60
N ASN A 16 -26.54 20.03 17.87
CA ASN A 16 -25.66 21.11 18.28
C ASN A 16 -24.27 20.56 18.55
N LEU A 17 -23.25 21.22 18.01
CA LEU A 17 -21.87 20.87 18.27
C LEU A 17 -21.37 21.63 19.50
N HIS A 18 -20.83 20.91 20.47
CA HIS A 18 -20.24 21.47 21.68
C HIS A 18 -18.73 21.22 21.68
N ALA A 19 -17.96 22.22 22.12
CA ALA A 19 -16.52 22.15 22.26
C ALA A 19 -16.13 22.62 23.67
N ARG A 20 -15.23 21.90 24.33
CA ARG A 20 -14.66 22.29 25.62
C ARG A 20 -13.14 22.06 25.60
N LEU A 21 -12.40 23.08 26.02
CA LEU A 21 -10.98 22.94 26.29
C LEU A 21 -10.80 22.45 27.74
N SER A 22 -10.15 21.28 27.90
CA SER A 22 -9.87 20.77 29.24
C SER A 22 -8.72 21.53 29.89
N ALA A 23 -8.58 21.44 31.23
CA ALA A 23 -7.50 22.07 31.98
C ALA A 23 -6.08 21.60 31.55
N ILE A 24 -5.97 20.45 30.86
CA ILE A 24 -4.72 19.89 30.33
C ILE A 24 -4.51 20.21 28.85
N GLY A 25 -5.31 21.11 28.25
CA GLY A 25 -5.14 21.56 26.87
C GLY A 25 -5.73 20.63 25.82
N THR A 26 -6.55 19.62 26.19
CA THR A 26 -7.25 18.75 25.24
C THR A 26 -8.58 19.35 24.82
N LEU A 27 -8.87 19.38 23.51
CA LEU A 27 -10.15 19.79 22.98
C LEU A 27 -11.12 18.60 22.98
N GLU A 28 -12.18 18.69 23.77
CA GLU A 28 -13.28 17.72 23.77
C GLU A 28 -14.40 18.25 22.90
N LEU A 29 -14.86 17.42 21.96
CA LEU A 29 -15.97 17.73 21.05
C LEU A 29 -17.04 16.66 21.18
N TRP A 30 -18.31 17.12 21.24
CA TRP A 30 -19.46 16.22 21.19
C TRP A 30 -20.64 16.87 20.46
N ALA A 31 -21.45 16.02 19.84
CA ALA A 31 -22.70 16.42 19.23
C ALA A 31 -23.84 16.07 20.16
N GLN A 32 -24.77 17.01 20.42
CA GLN A 32 -25.98 16.82 21.19
C GLN A 32 -27.18 17.00 20.28
N GLU A 33 -28.16 16.14 20.38
CA GLU A 33 -29.40 16.25 19.63
C GLU A 33 -30.12 17.58 19.98
N ALA A 34 -30.54 18.33 18.94
CA ALA A 34 -31.14 19.64 19.13
C ALA A 34 -32.51 19.61 19.84
N ARG A 35 -33.24 18.48 19.81
CA ARG A 35 -34.54 18.26 20.46
C ARG A 35 -34.61 16.88 21.12
N GLY A 36 -33.58 16.53 21.92
CA GLY A 36 -33.50 15.25 22.63
C GLY A 36 -32.27 15.17 23.55
N ASP A 37 -32.15 14.07 24.29
CA ASP A 37 -31.11 13.90 25.29
C ASP A 37 -29.89 13.07 24.77
N ARG A 38 -29.86 12.72 23.48
CA ARG A 38 -28.80 11.92 22.93
C ARG A 38 -27.53 12.74 22.71
N GLN A 39 -26.38 12.18 23.12
CA GLN A 39 -25.09 12.81 22.96
C GLN A 39 -24.15 11.82 22.29
N TRP A 40 -23.29 12.32 21.39
CA TRP A 40 -22.27 11.55 20.69
C TRP A 40 -20.92 12.25 20.87
N ARG A 41 -19.96 11.55 21.49
CA ARG A 41 -18.59 12.05 21.61
C ARG A 41 -17.91 11.91 20.26
N LEU A 42 -17.34 13.01 19.75
CA LEU A 42 -16.56 13.02 18.53
C LEU A 42 -15.10 12.78 18.90
N GLN A 43 -14.53 11.72 18.37
CA GLN A 43 -13.10 11.44 18.50
C GLN A 43 -12.43 11.78 17.18
N PHE A 44 -11.43 12.68 17.23
CA PHE A 44 -10.58 13.00 16.10
C PHE A 44 -9.20 12.41 16.35
N ASP A 45 -8.65 11.74 15.34
CA ASP A 45 -7.26 11.31 15.40
C ASP A 45 -6.38 12.51 15.07
N VAL A 46 -5.74 13.06 16.11
CA VAL A 46 -4.87 14.24 15.99
C VAL A 46 -3.58 13.95 15.22
N ARG A 47 -3.28 12.67 14.93
CA ARG A 47 -2.07 12.29 14.18
C ARG A 47 -2.11 12.69 12.71
N SER A 48 -3.29 12.91 12.16
CA SER A 48 -3.47 13.45 10.80
C SER A 48 -3.51 14.99 10.75
N ALA A 49 -3.60 15.67 11.90
CA ALA A 49 -3.82 17.11 11.99
C ALA A 49 -2.56 17.98 11.96
N THR A 50 -1.38 17.45 11.71
CA THR A 50 -0.16 18.26 11.49
C THR A 50 0.00 18.73 10.04
N ARG A 51 -0.95 18.48 9.16
CA ARG A 51 -1.12 19.22 7.91
C ARG A 51 -2.25 20.21 8.06
N ALA A 52 -1.90 21.44 8.39
CA ALA A 52 -2.80 22.58 8.36
C ALA A 52 -3.14 22.91 6.91
N GLU A 53 -4.24 22.34 6.42
CA GLU A 53 -5.10 22.94 5.42
C GLU A 53 -6.45 22.25 5.52
N PHE A 54 -7.37 22.92 6.22
CA PHE A 54 -8.80 22.60 6.16
C PHE A 54 -9.34 23.05 4.80
N GLU A 55 -9.13 22.29 3.75
CA GLU A 55 -10.02 22.37 2.61
C GLU A 55 -11.31 21.64 2.94
N LYS A 56 -12.43 22.35 2.79
CA LYS A 56 -13.77 21.82 3.00
C LYS A 56 -13.92 20.49 2.26
N HIS A 57 -14.00 19.39 2.99
CA HIS A 57 -14.55 18.17 2.45
C HIS A 57 -16.02 18.40 2.10
N ILE A 58 -16.26 18.82 0.88
CA ILE A 58 -17.60 18.78 0.29
C ILE A 58 -17.83 17.32 -0.08
N GLY A 59 -18.78 16.66 0.58
CA GLY A 59 -19.11 15.24 0.53
C GLY A 59 -19.54 14.65 -0.83
N ALA A 60 -19.00 15.14 -1.95
CA ALA A 60 -19.19 14.54 -3.27
C ALA A 60 -18.42 13.24 -3.42
N ALA A 61 -17.22 13.10 -2.82
CA ALA A 61 -16.41 11.89 -2.92
C ALA A 61 -17.00 10.71 -2.12
N GLU A 62 -17.69 10.98 -1.01
CA GLU A 62 -18.42 9.96 -0.26
C GLU A 62 -19.66 9.48 -1.03
N ALA A 63 -20.35 10.35 -1.75
CA ALA A 63 -21.54 9.99 -2.55
C ALA A 63 -21.19 9.15 -3.78
N GLU A 64 -20.02 9.35 -4.40
CA GLU A 64 -19.56 8.54 -5.53
C GLU A 64 -19.04 7.15 -5.13
N GLY A 65 -18.84 6.90 -3.84
CA GLY A 65 -18.25 5.69 -3.28
C GLY A 65 -19.24 4.67 -2.72
N PHE A 66 -20.55 4.86 -2.81
CA PHE A 66 -21.54 3.92 -2.27
C PHE A 66 -22.11 3.00 -3.35
N VAL A 67 -22.14 1.71 -3.03
CA VAL A 67 -22.87 0.70 -3.81
C VAL A 67 -24.09 0.27 -3.02
N ASP A 68 -25.21 0.10 -3.73
CA ASP A 68 -26.48 -0.36 -3.17
C ASP A 68 -26.31 -1.75 -2.52
N ASP A 69 -26.97 -1.95 -1.38
CA ASP A 69 -27.01 -3.23 -0.66
C ASP A 69 -27.51 -4.39 -1.55
N GLN A 70 -28.35 -4.13 -2.54
CA GLN A 70 -28.81 -5.11 -3.51
C GLN A 70 -27.67 -5.67 -4.36
N THR A 71 -26.65 -4.88 -4.64
CA THR A 71 -25.46 -5.29 -5.39
C THR A 71 -24.38 -5.87 -4.46
N ALA A 72 -24.23 -5.31 -3.27
CA ALA A 72 -23.21 -5.74 -2.31
C ALA A 72 -23.51 -7.13 -1.71
N THR A 73 -24.77 -7.44 -1.40
CA THR A 73 -25.17 -8.70 -0.75
C THR A 73 -24.85 -9.95 -1.58
N PRO A 74 -25.24 -10.05 -2.87
CA PRO A 74 -24.88 -11.22 -3.68
C PRO A 74 -23.36 -11.33 -3.91
N ALA A 75 -22.64 -10.22 -4.00
CA ALA A 75 -21.19 -10.24 -4.12
C ALA A 75 -20.50 -10.81 -2.85
N LYS A 76 -20.97 -10.42 -1.66
CA LYS A 76 -20.52 -11.01 -0.38
C LYS A 76 -20.82 -12.50 -0.28
N ALA A 77 -22.00 -12.93 -0.72
CA ALA A 77 -22.37 -14.34 -0.75
C ALA A 77 -21.43 -15.17 -1.65
N LEU A 78 -20.94 -14.60 -2.76
CA LEU A 78 -19.92 -15.23 -3.60
C LEU A 78 -18.59 -15.40 -2.85
N ILE A 79 -18.15 -14.41 -2.10
CA ILE A 79 -16.94 -14.50 -1.28
C ILE A 79 -17.12 -15.60 -0.23
N CYS A 80 -18.22 -15.58 0.52
CA CYS A 80 -18.53 -16.62 1.49
C CYS A 80 -18.50 -18.02 0.85
N SER A 81 -19.14 -18.20 -0.30
CA SER A 81 -19.18 -19.49 -0.98
C SER A 81 -17.80 -19.98 -1.43
N ALA A 82 -16.91 -19.06 -1.82
CA ALA A 82 -15.58 -19.39 -2.28
C ALA A 82 -14.65 -19.84 -1.14
N PHE A 83 -14.85 -19.35 0.10
CA PHE A 83 -13.96 -19.60 1.23
C PHE A 83 -14.60 -20.43 2.35
N SER A 84 -15.84 -20.90 2.21
CA SER A 84 -16.47 -21.79 3.19
C SER A 84 -15.91 -23.20 3.07
N ALA A 85 -15.51 -23.79 4.19
CA ALA A 85 -15.13 -25.18 4.26
C ALA A 85 -16.38 -26.08 4.24
N GLY A 86 -16.70 -26.64 3.12
CA GLY A 86 -17.70 -27.68 2.97
C GLY A 86 -18.42 -27.64 1.62
N PRO A 87 -18.79 -28.81 1.07
CA PRO A 87 -19.75 -28.80 -0.01
C PRO A 87 -21.04 -28.18 0.55
N HIS A 88 -21.40 -26.98 0.12
CA HIS A 88 -22.79 -26.58 0.23
C HIS A 88 -23.57 -27.70 -0.49
N LYS A 89 -24.14 -28.63 0.28
CA LYS A 89 -25.23 -29.44 -0.21
C LYS A 89 -26.24 -28.42 -0.73
N ALA A 90 -26.30 -28.29 -2.04
CA ALA A 90 -27.43 -27.69 -2.67
C ALA A 90 -28.63 -28.48 -2.11
N THR A 91 -29.26 -27.94 -1.09
CA THR A 91 -30.60 -28.34 -0.74
C THR A 91 -31.42 -27.82 -1.92
N ASP A 92 -31.65 -28.75 -2.86
CA ASP A 92 -32.61 -28.62 -3.95
C ASP A 92 -33.99 -28.33 -3.37
N THR A 93 -34.27 -27.08 -3.07
CA THR A 93 -35.63 -26.59 -2.81
C THR A 93 -35.66 -25.08 -3.05
N ASN A 94 -35.49 -24.67 -4.26
CA ASN A 94 -36.23 -23.59 -4.94
C ASN A 94 -35.57 -23.28 -6.29
N LYS A 95 -36.23 -23.68 -7.38
CA LYS A 95 -35.83 -23.39 -8.75
C LYS A 95 -35.89 -21.91 -9.13
N ASP A 96 -36.30 -21.01 -8.20
CA ASP A 96 -36.45 -19.59 -8.43
C ASP A 96 -35.41 -18.70 -7.68
N SER A 97 -34.50 -19.28 -6.89
CA SER A 97 -33.43 -18.47 -6.29
C SER A 97 -32.28 -18.31 -7.29
N GLN A 98 -32.19 -17.13 -7.90
CA GLN A 98 -31.05 -16.67 -8.70
C GLN A 98 -29.78 -16.49 -7.84
N LEU A 99 -29.49 -17.39 -6.90
CA LEU A 99 -28.22 -17.38 -6.16
C LEU A 99 -27.12 -17.87 -7.10
N PRO A 100 -26.04 -17.11 -7.26
CA PRO A 100 -24.95 -17.50 -8.14
C PRO A 100 -24.34 -18.82 -7.66
N ALA A 101 -24.18 -19.78 -8.57
CA ALA A 101 -23.51 -21.05 -8.32
C ALA A 101 -22.14 -20.80 -7.65
N SER A 102 -21.69 -21.71 -6.75
CA SER A 102 -20.48 -21.53 -5.95
C SER A 102 -19.27 -21.07 -6.77
N ALA A 103 -18.56 -20.06 -6.28
CA ALA A 103 -17.37 -19.52 -6.94
C ALA A 103 -16.12 -20.30 -6.52
N THR A 104 -15.26 -20.62 -7.49
CA THR A 104 -13.91 -21.09 -7.18
C THR A 104 -12.97 -19.90 -6.97
N PRO A 105 -11.84 -20.03 -6.24
CA PRO A 105 -10.88 -18.95 -6.07
C PRO A 105 -10.41 -18.33 -7.40
N ALA A 106 -10.22 -19.15 -8.42
CA ALA A 106 -9.81 -18.71 -9.75
C ALA A 106 -10.87 -17.83 -10.45
N SER A 107 -12.15 -18.19 -10.34
CA SER A 107 -13.26 -17.50 -11.00
C SER A 107 -13.82 -16.32 -10.18
N LEU A 108 -13.47 -16.21 -8.90
CA LEU A 108 -14.13 -15.29 -7.95
C LEU A 108 -14.12 -13.83 -8.42
N VAL A 109 -12.96 -13.29 -8.82
CA VAL A 109 -12.87 -11.87 -9.25
C VAL A 109 -13.77 -11.60 -10.45
N LYS A 110 -13.71 -12.44 -11.49
CA LYS A 110 -14.54 -12.29 -12.68
C LYS A 110 -16.03 -12.35 -12.35
N ARG A 111 -16.43 -13.18 -11.38
CA ARG A 111 -17.83 -13.27 -10.94
C ARG A 111 -18.25 -12.06 -10.10
N LEU A 112 -17.34 -11.54 -9.27
CA LEU A 112 -17.58 -10.29 -8.54
C LEU A 112 -17.79 -9.12 -9.51
N GLU A 113 -16.97 -9.01 -10.57
CA GLU A 113 -17.15 -8.00 -11.62
C GLU A 113 -18.51 -8.16 -12.33
N LEU A 114 -18.91 -9.39 -12.63
CA LEU A 114 -20.20 -9.66 -13.28
C LEU A 114 -21.38 -9.27 -12.39
N VAL A 115 -21.33 -9.60 -11.10
CA VAL A 115 -22.42 -9.32 -10.15
C VAL A 115 -22.51 -7.84 -9.81
N THR A 116 -21.36 -7.18 -9.67
CA THR A 116 -21.30 -5.74 -9.37
C THR A 116 -21.54 -4.86 -10.61
N GLY A 117 -21.41 -5.40 -11.81
CA GLY A 117 -21.45 -4.64 -13.06
C GLY A 117 -20.25 -3.68 -13.22
N LEU A 118 -19.23 -3.79 -12.36
CA LEU A 118 -18.07 -2.93 -12.33
C LEU A 118 -16.79 -3.76 -12.52
N SER A 119 -15.86 -3.24 -13.32
CA SER A 119 -14.53 -3.81 -13.37
C SER A 119 -13.82 -3.65 -12.01
N ARG A 120 -12.89 -4.53 -11.69
CA ARG A 120 -12.14 -4.50 -10.43
C ARG A 120 -11.47 -3.14 -10.14
N SER A 121 -11.03 -2.44 -11.18
CA SER A 121 -10.43 -1.10 -11.08
C SER A 121 -11.43 -0.01 -10.74
N GLU A 122 -12.71 -0.26 -10.95
CA GLU A 122 -13.80 0.68 -10.71
C GLU A 122 -14.53 0.47 -9.38
N TRP A 123 -14.19 -0.59 -8.65
CA TRP A 123 -14.81 -0.84 -7.34
C TRP A 123 -14.58 0.34 -6.40
N PRO A 124 -15.67 0.92 -5.87
CA PRO A 124 -15.55 2.02 -4.93
C PRO A 124 -15.00 1.55 -3.58
N SER A 125 -14.40 2.47 -2.86
CA SER A 125 -13.74 2.20 -1.57
C SER A 125 -14.66 1.56 -0.54
N SER A 126 -15.93 1.96 -0.45
CA SER A 126 -16.92 1.38 0.46
C SER A 126 -17.20 -0.10 0.16
N LEU A 127 -17.39 -0.46 -1.12
CA LEU A 127 -17.59 -1.84 -1.55
C LEU A 127 -16.37 -2.69 -1.23
N MET A 128 -15.17 -2.18 -1.51
CA MET A 128 -13.94 -2.90 -1.19
C MET A 128 -13.76 -3.15 0.30
N ARG A 129 -14.06 -2.16 1.17
CA ARG A 129 -14.00 -2.36 2.62
C ARG A 129 -15.01 -3.39 3.10
N SER A 130 -16.20 -3.41 2.50
CA SER A 130 -17.23 -4.43 2.73
C SER A 130 -16.76 -5.85 2.31
N PHE A 131 -16.06 -5.96 1.17
CA PHE A 131 -15.45 -7.24 0.75
C PHE A 131 -14.33 -7.67 1.70
N TRP A 132 -13.51 -6.73 2.15
CA TRP A 132 -12.47 -7.00 3.14
C TRP A 132 -13.07 -7.58 4.44
N GLU A 133 -14.16 -7.02 4.95
CA GLU A 133 -14.86 -7.53 6.15
C GLU A 133 -15.29 -8.99 5.94
N THR A 134 -15.95 -9.28 4.83
CA THR A 134 -16.40 -10.65 4.49
C THR A 134 -15.21 -11.62 4.33
N LEU A 135 -14.09 -11.16 3.76
CA LEU A 135 -12.87 -11.96 3.64
C LEU A 135 -12.28 -12.29 5.01
N LEU A 136 -12.27 -11.34 5.95
CA LEU A 136 -11.78 -11.62 7.32
C LEU A 136 -12.68 -12.60 8.07
N GLU A 137 -14.01 -12.51 7.93
CA GLU A 137 -14.96 -13.47 8.50
C GLU A 137 -14.73 -14.90 7.97
N THR A 138 -14.28 -15.02 6.71
CA THR A 138 -14.05 -16.31 6.03
C THR A 138 -12.57 -16.71 5.98
N GLN A 139 -11.71 -16.15 6.85
CA GLN A 139 -10.26 -16.34 6.81
C GLN A 139 -9.79 -17.80 6.90
N ASP A 140 -10.55 -18.68 7.56
CA ASP A 140 -10.22 -20.10 7.66
C ASP A 140 -10.22 -20.81 6.29
N GLY A 141 -10.95 -20.28 5.31
CA GLY A 141 -10.95 -20.77 3.92
C GLY A 141 -9.56 -20.74 3.25
N ARG A 142 -8.61 -19.96 3.75
CA ARG A 142 -7.20 -19.97 3.29
C ARG A 142 -6.55 -21.36 3.38
N ARG A 143 -7.00 -22.21 4.33
CA ARG A 143 -6.43 -23.53 4.58
C ARG A 143 -6.83 -24.57 3.55
N LEU A 144 -7.86 -24.30 2.76
CA LEU A 144 -8.46 -25.29 1.85
C LEU A 144 -7.49 -25.71 0.73
N SER A 145 -6.79 -24.77 0.12
CA SER A 145 -5.74 -25.05 -0.88
C SER A 145 -4.84 -23.83 -1.11
N PRO A 146 -3.69 -24.00 -1.81
CA PRO A 146 -2.86 -22.88 -2.22
C PRO A 146 -3.63 -21.80 -3.00
N GLU A 147 -4.54 -22.19 -3.91
CA GLU A 147 -5.33 -21.26 -4.73
C GLU A 147 -6.26 -20.41 -3.85
N HIS A 148 -6.84 -20.99 -2.79
CA HIS A 148 -7.64 -20.25 -1.82
C HIS A 148 -6.77 -19.24 -1.07
N GLU A 149 -5.60 -19.63 -0.57
CA GLU A 149 -4.71 -18.73 0.14
C GLU A 149 -4.22 -17.59 -0.76
N ILE A 150 -3.79 -17.89 -1.99
CA ILE A 150 -3.40 -16.90 -3.00
C ILE A 150 -4.51 -15.87 -3.21
N ARG A 151 -5.73 -16.35 -3.50
CA ARG A 151 -6.86 -15.48 -3.81
C ARG A 151 -7.28 -14.64 -2.61
N TRP A 152 -7.28 -15.22 -1.43
CA TRP A 152 -7.63 -14.51 -0.19
C TRP A 152 -6.64 -13.40 0.11
N LEU A 153 -5.33 -13.69 0.11
CA LEU A 153 -4.27 -12.71 0.33
C LEU A 153 -4.35 -11.57 -0.70
N ASN A 154 -4.52 -11.93 -1.96
CA ASN A 154 -4.65 -10.96 -3.06
C ASN A 154 -5.83 -10.00 -2.82
N LEU A 155 -7.01 -10.53 -2.50
CA LEU A 155 -8.22 -9.71 -2.32
C LEU A 155 -8.17 -8.89 -1.04
N VAL A 156 -7.68 -9.43 0.09
CA VAL A 156 -7.55 -8.67 1.34
C VAL A 156 -6.66 -7.46 1.15
N GLY A 157 -5.47 -7.65 0.57
CA GLY A 157 -4.57 -6.53 0.28
C GLY A 157 -5.18 -5.55 -0.72
N PHE A 158 -5.81 -6.05 -1.77
CA PHE A 158 -6.46 -5.21 -2.78
C PHE A 158 -7.60 -4.37 -2.19
N CYS A 159 -8.45 -4.97 -1.38
CA CYS A 159 -9.63 -4.31 -0.82
C CYS A 159 -9.30 -3.32 0.31
N LEU A 160 -8.15 -3.46 0.95
CA LEU A 160 -7.75 -2.57 2.05
C LEU A 160 -6.73 -1.49 1.63
N ARG A 161 -6.15 -1.58 0.40
CA ARG A 161 -5.15 -0.60 -0.07
C ARG A 161 -5.69 0.83 -0.01
N PRO A 162 -4.87 1.83 0.30
CA PRO A 162 -3.48 1.78 0.71
C PRO A 162 -3.28 1.51 2.21
N GLY A 163 -4.31 1.11 2.95
CA GLY A 163 -4.31 0.87 4.38
C GLY A 163 -4.77 2.06 5.21
N TYR A 164 -5.16 3.15 4.57
CA TYR A 164 -5.65 4.38 5.21
C TYR A 164 -6.57 5.15 4.25
N GLY A 165 -7.18 6.23 4.75
CA GLY A 165 -7.98 7.17 3.96
C GLY A 165 -9.49 7.08 4.18
N LEU A 166 -9.99 6.00 4.80
CA LEU A 166 -11.38 5.91 5.27
C LEU A 166 -11.43 5.75 6.78
N ALA A 167 -12.54 6.21 7.37
CA ALA A 167 -12.82 5.97 8.78
C ALA A 167 -12.68 4.49 9.13
N VAL A 168 -12.08 4.18 10.29
CA VAL A 168 -11.85 2.82 10.81
C VAL A 168 -10.82 1.98 10.02
N ASP A 169 -10.10 2.53 9.05
CA ASP A 169 -9.05 1.77 8.34
C ASP A 169 -7.92 1.35 9.29
N ASP A 170 -7.58 2.14 10.29
CA ASP A 170 -6.61 1.77 11.34
C ASP A 170 -7.01 0.47 12.04
N TRP A 171 -8.29 0.32 12.37
CA TRP A 171 -8.81 -0.92 12.95
C TRP A 171 -8.74 -2.08 11.96
N ARG A 172 -9.08 -1.84 10.68
CA ARG A 172 -9.00 -2.88 9.64
C ARG A 172 -7.57 -3.37 9.46
N VAL A 173 -6.60 -2.46 9.41
CA VAL A 173 -5.18 -2.80 9.35
C VAL A 173 -4.75 -3.59 10.59
N ALA A 174 -5.18 -3.18 11.79
CA ALA A 174 -4.89 -3.90 13.02
C ALA A 174 -5.48 -5.32 13.03
N GLN A 175 -6.71 -5.52 12.51
CA GLN A 175 -7.27 -6.88 12.34
C GLN A 175 -6.49 -7.70 11.30
N THR A 176 -6.11 -7.10 10.17
CA THR A 176 -5.29 -7.76 9.16
C THR A 176 -3.92 -8.15 9.73
N TRP A 177 -3.32 -7.30 10.57
CA TRP A 177 -2.04 -7.61 11.20
C TRP A 177 -2.04 -8.89 12.04
N ARG A 178 -3.19 -9.29 12.58
CA ARG A 178 -3.33 -10.53 13.35
C ARG A 178 -3.06 -11.81 12.55
N ILE A 179 -3.01 -11.74 11.24
CA ILE A 179 -2.62 -12.88 10.41
C ILE A 179 -1.10 -13.11 10.37
N LEU A 180 -0.28 -12.09 10.70
CA LEU A 180 1.18 -12.20 10.64
C LEU A 180 1.73 -13.35 11.50
N PRO A 181 1.34 -13.52 12.79
CA PRO A 181 1.76 -14.66 13.60
C PRO A 181 1.29 -16.01 13.08
N GLN A 182 0.16 -16.05 12.35
CA GLN A 182 -0.39 -17.30 11.79
C GLN A 182 0.45 -17.81 10.61
N LYS A 183 1.21 -16.91 9.94
CA LYS A 183 2.03 -17.21 8.77
C LYS A 183 1.18 -17.71 7.57
N LEU A 184 1.86 -18.28 6.59
CA LEU A 184 1.21 -18.95 5.46
C LEU A 184 0.80 -20.37 5.83
N HIS A 185 -0.33 -20.83 5.35
CA HIS A 185 -0.78 -22.22 5.44
C HIS A 185 -0.09 -23.09 4.37
N HIS A 186 0.23 -22.50 3.22
CA HIS A 186 0.91 -23.17 2.10
C HIS A 186 2.28 -22.56 1.80
N PRO A 187 3.25 -22.56 2.76
CA PRO A 187 4.52 -21.84 2.63
C PRO A 187 5.46 -22.40 1.55
N LYS A 188 5.20 -23.62 1.06
CA LYS A 188 5.97 -24.22 -0.04
C LYS A 188 5.54 -23.68 -1.41
N ASN A 189 4.36 -23.09 -1.52
CA ASN A 189 3.87 -22.53 -2.77
C ASN A 189 4.45 -21.12 -2.97
N GLU A 190 5.14 -20.91 -4.09
CA GLU A 190 5.86 -19.68 -4.39
C GLU A 190 4.90 -18.49 -4.57
N GLN A 191 3.75 -18.71 -5.18
CA GLN A 191 2.77 -17.67 -5.39
C GLN A 191 2.08 -17.25 -4.08
N CYS A 192 1.86 -18.18 -3.13
CA CYS A 192 1.39 -17.82 -1.78
C CYS A 192 2.40 -16.90 -1.10
N ARG A 193 3.71 -17.18 -1.23
CA ARG A 193 4.76 -16.33 -0.65
C ARG A 193 4.81 -14.96 -1.32
N ALA A 194 4.68 -14.90 -2.64
CA ALA A 194 4.63 -13.61 -3.36
C ALA A 194 3.40 -12.77 -2.94
N GLU A 195 2.20 -13.36 -2.90
CA GLU A 195 0.98 -12.65 -2.49
C GLU A 195 1.03 -12.21 -1.01
N TRP A 196 1.77 -12.90 -0.16
CA TRP A 196 2.05 -12.46 1.21
C TRP A 196 2.76 -11.10 1.24
N TRP A 197 3.80 -10.92 0.42
CA TRP A 197 4.51 -9.65 0.35
C TRP A 197 3.68 -8.57 -0.34
N ILE A 198 2.91 -8.94 -1.37
CA ILE A 198 1.98 -8.03 -2.06
C ILE A 198 0.92 -7.49 -1.09
N LEU A 199 0.35 -8.32 -0.23
CA LEU A 199 -0.62 -7.88 0.76
C LEU A 199 -0.02 -6.80 1.66
N TRP A 200 1.13 -7.05 2.28
CA TRP A 200 1.76 -6.09 3.19
C TRP A 200 2.19 -4.80 2.48
N ARG A 201 2.69 -4.90 1.26
CA ARG A 201 2.98 -3.74 0.41
C ARG A 201 1.76 -2.87 0.17
N ARG A 202 0.62 -3.49 -0.17
CA ARG A 202 -0.62 -2.78 -0.50
C ARG A 202 -1.19 -1.99 0.67
N ILE A 203 -0.95 -2.44 1.89
CA ILE A 203 -1.46 -1.77 3.10
C ILE A 203 -0.36 -1.07 3.91
N ALA A 204 0.83 -0.93 3.34
CA ALA A 204 2.01 -0.39 4.03
C ALA A 204 1.75 0.98 4.67
N GLY A 205 0.95 1.84 4.02
CA GLY A 205 0.63 3.17 4.53
C GLY A 205 -0.20 3.20 5.81
N GLY A 206 -0.94 2.12 6.10
CA GLY A 206 -1.69 1.97 7.34
C GLY A 206 -0.91 1.29 8.47
N LEU A 207 0.27 0.73 8.18
CA LEU A 207 1.09 0.07 9.19
C LEU A 207 1.85 1.09 10.05
N SER A 208 1.91 0.88 11.35
CA SER A 208 2.75 1.67 12.25
C SER A 208 4.25 1.45 11.98
N ALA A 209 5.10 2.38 12.42
CA ALA A 209 6.55 2.27 12.28
C ALA A 209 7.12 0.96 12.87
N GLY A 210 6.58 0.49 14.00
CA GLY A 210 6.97 -0.78 14.62
C GLY A 210 6.58 -1.99 13.75
N GLN A 211 5.40 -1.96 13.15
CA GLN A 211 4.94 -3.02 12.24
C GLN A 211 5.77 -3.04 10.95
N GLN A 212 6.07 -1.86 10.39
CA GLN A 212 6.96 -1.76 9.23
C GLN A 212 8.35 -2.30 9.53
N LEU A 213 8.92 -2.00 10.68
CA LEU A 213 10.21 -2.53 11.11
C LEU A 213 10.18 -4.05 11.28
N THR A 214 9.12 -4.59 11.89
CA THR A 214 8.92 -6.05 12.05
C THR A 214 8.92 -6.79 10.70
N LEU A 215 8.37 -6.19 9.65
CA LEU A 215 8.42 -6.76 8.31
C LEU A 215 9.81 -6.61 7.66
N ALA A 216 10.47 -5.49 7.89
CA ALA A 216 11.75 -5.16 7.24
C ALA A 216 12.95 -5.95 7.81
N GLU A 217 13.03 -6.12 9.14
CA GLU A 217 14.21 -6.72 9.81
C GLU A 217 14.63 -8.09 9.25
N PRO A 218 13.73 -9.10 9.10
CA PRO A 218 14.12 -10.40 8.56
C PRO A 218 14.56 -10.31 7.10
N LEU A 219 13.98 -9.40 6.32
CA LEU A 219 14.33 -9.18 4.92
C LEU A 219 15.71 -8.52 4.79
N ILE A 220 15.99 -7.51 5.60
CA ILE A 220 17.31 -6.85 5.65
C ILE A 220 18.39 -7.86 6.06
N ALA A 221 18.12 -8.70 7.06
CA ALA A 221 19.05 -9.74 7.48
C ALA A 221 19.35 -10.76 6.35
N ALA A 222 18.33 -11.17 5.60
CA ALA A 222 18.49 -12.04 4.44
C ALA A 222 19.33 -11.38 3.33
N MET A 223 19.09 -10.09 3.05
CA MET A 223 19.85 -9.35 2.05
C MET A 223 21.33 -9.16 2.45
N LYS A 224 21.60 -8.84 3.72
CA LYS A 224 22.97 -8.79 4.25
C LYS A 224 23.71 -10.12 4.08
N SER A 225 23.00 -11.24 4.23
CA SER A 225 23.61 -12.56 4.02
C SER A 225 24.05 -12.80 2.56
N ARG A 226 23.35 -12.21 1.59
CA ARG A 226 23.68 -12.27 0.15
C ARG A 226 24.91 -11.44 -0.21
N LEU A 227 25.24 -10.40 0.56
CA LEU A 227 26.42 -9.56 0.35
C LEU A 227 27.69 -10.18 0.88
N ARG A 228 27.61 -11.18 1.78
CA ARG A 228 28.78 -11.82 2.36
C ARG A 228 29.54 -12.64 1.32
N PRO A 229 30.90 -12.62 1.35
CA PRO A 229 31.70 -13.49 0.50
C PRO A 229 31.41 -14.98 0.73
N ALA A 230 31.45 -15.78 -0.33
CA ALA A 230 31.36 -17.22 -0.20
C ALA A 230 32.54 -17.73 0.65
N GLY A 231 32.23 -18.47 1.75
CA GLY A 231 33.25 -19.01 2.67
C GLY A 231 33.57 -18.15 3.90
N ALA A 232 32.82 -17.09 4.17
CA ALA A 232 32.96 -16.32 5.42
C ALA A 232 32.73 -17.23 6.64
N ILE A 233 33.69 -17.20 7.59
CA ILE A 233 33.75 -18.11 8.77
C ILE A 233 32.52 -17.93 9.70
N ASP A 234 31.88 -16.78 9.66
CA ASP A 234 30.75 -16.40 10.53
C ASP A 234 29.39 -16.51 9.79
N GLN A 235 29.18 -17.57 9.03
CA GLN A 235 27.85 -17.83 8.50
C GLN A 235 26.96 -18.30 9.65
N PRO A 236 25.85 -17.57 9.99
CA PRO A 236 24.83 -18.16 10.83
C PRO A 236 24.37 -19.44 10.13
N LYS A 237 24.44 -20.60 10.82
CA LYS A 237 24.14 -21.94 10.27
C LYS A 237 22.74 -22.04 9.64
N THR A 238 21.90 -21.05 9.86
CA THR A 238 20.60 -20.85 9.23
C THR A 238 20.36 -19.34 9.06
N SER A 239 20.31 -18.82 7.83
CA SER A 239 19.60 -17.56 7.62
C SER A 239 18.15 -17.82 8.02
N PRO A 240 17.60 -17.11 9.02
CA PRO A 240 16.27 -17.41 9.57
C PRO A 240 15.15 -17.21 8.55
N PHE A 241 15.47 -16.58 7.42
CA PHE A 241 14.54 -16.30 6.35
C PHE A 241 15.24 -16.37 4.98
N GLN A 242 14.67 -17.16 4.07
CA GLN A 242 15.09 -17.22 2.67
C GLN A 242 13.88 -16.95 1.78
N TYR A 243 14.04 -16.11 0.77
CA TYR A 243 13.04 -15.86 -0.24
C TYR A 243 13.58 -16.29 -1.62
N GLY A 244 12.68 -16.82 -2.45
CA GLY A 244 13.03 -17.30 -3.78
C GLY A 244 13.07 -16.19 -4.84
N PRO A 245 13.53 -16.48 -6.06
CA PRO A 245 13.57 -15.50 -7.16
C PRO A 245 12.20 -14.86 -7.46
N HIS A 246 11.12 -15.64 -7.40
CA HIS A 246 9.76 -15.14 -7.67
C HIS A 246 9.26 -14.12 -6.63
N GLU A 247 9.79 -14.19 -5.40
CA GLU A 247 9.45 -13.26 -4.32
C GLU A 247 10.31 -12.01 -4.34
N SER A 248 11.53 -12.09 -4.89
CA SER A 248 12.53 -11.02 -4.81
C SER A 248 11.99 -9.66 -5.25
N ALA A 249 11.25 -9.61 -6.35
CA ALA A 249 10.67 -8.36 -6.83
C ALA A 249 9.65 -7.77 -5.84
N GLU A 250 8.79 -8.60 -5.24
CA GLU A 250 7.77 -8.14 -4.30
C GLU A 250 8.38 -7.75 -2.94
N VAL A 251 9.45 -8.44 -2.53
CA VAL A 251 10.24 -8.06 -1.34
C VAL A 251 10.85 -6.68 -1.52
N TRP A 252 11.47 -6.38 -2.67
CA TRP A 252 12.00 -5.05 -2.96
C TRP A 252 10.90 -3.99 -2.97
N ARG A 253 9.79 -4.25 -3.66
CA ARG A 253 8.65 -3.33 -3.70
C ARG A 253 8.06 -3.07 -2.32
N LEU A 254 7.96 -4.10 -1.47
CA LEU A 254 7.52 -3.93 -0.09
C LEU A 254 8.47 -2.99 0.67
N LEU A 255 9.78 -3.28 0.67
CA LEU A 255 10.77 -2.47 1.39
C LEU A 255 10.74 -1.00 0.94
N GLY A 256 10.61 -0.74 -0.36
CA GLY A 256 10.44 0.60 -0.90
C GLY A 256 9.14 1.30 -0.46
N SER A 257 8.12 0.53 -0.06
CA SER A 257 6.84 1.07 0.40
C SER A 257 6.79 1.38 1.90
N LEU A 258 7.83 1.03 2.69
CA LEU A 258 7.87 1.20 4.15
C LEU A 258 8.44 2.57 4.54
N GLU A 259 7.67 3.63 4.36
CA GLU A 259 8.15 5.01 4.57
C GLU A 259 8.36 5.41 6.03
N LEU A 260 7.78 4.67 7.00
CA LEU A 260 7.92 4.96 8.43
C LEU A 260 9.17 4.31 9.06
N LEU A 261 10.02 3.64 8.28
CA LEU A 261 11.31 3.14 8.77
C LEU A 261 12.17 4.31 9.25
N LYS A 262 12.87 4.10 10.34
CA LYS A 262 13.81 5.10 10.90
C LYS A 262 14.97 5.38 9.94
N LEU A 263 15.48 6.60 9.95
CA LEU A 263 16.56 7.05 9.09
C LEU A 263 17.76 6.09 9.02
N PRO A 264 18.34 5.58 10.14
CA PRO A 264 19.47 4.65 10.06
C PRO A 264 19.15 3.37 9.28
N VAL A 265 17.93 2.85 9.41
CA VAL A 265 17.47 1.64 8.69
C VAL A 265 17.33 1.92 7.19
N LYS A 266 16.80 3.10 6.82
CA LYS A 266 16.71 3.50 5.41
C LYS A 266 18.08 3.67 4.77
N LEU A 267 19.03 4.31 5.47
CA LEU A 267 20.40 4.49 5.00
C LEU A 267 21.09 3.14 4.79
N GLU A 268 20.98 2.24 5.77
CA GLU A 268 21.53 0.89 5.65
C GLU A 268 20.91 0.11 4.47
N LEU A 269 19.58 0.16 4.34
CA LEU A 269 18.86 -0.54 3.28
C LEU A 269 19.23 0.01 1.90
N GLY A 270 19.41 1.33 1.75
CA GLY A 270 19.86 1.94 0.50
C GLY A 270 21.26 1.48 0.08
N GLN A 271 22.21 1.40 1.03
CA GLN A 271 23.55 0.85 0.75
C GLN A 271 23.49 -0.62 0.32
N ILE A 272 22.77 -1.46 1.07
CA ILE A 272 22.54 -2.87 0.72
C ILE A 272 21.97 -3.00 -0.71
N LEU A 273 21.01 -2.16 -1.05
CA LEU A 273 20.34 -2.15 -2.34
C LEU A 273 21.30 -1.79 -3.46
N LEU A 274 22.07 -0.72 -3.31
CA LEU A 274 23.07 -0.29 -4.27
C LEU A 274 24.18 -1.35 -4.50
N ASP A 275 24.56 -2.08 -3.44
CA ASP A 275 25.56 -3.17 -3.53
C ASP A 275 24.99 -4.45 -4.18
N LEU A 276 23.70 -4.72 -4.04
CA LEU A 276 23.03 -5.86 -4.63
C LEU A 276 22.58 -5.62 -6.07
N LEU A 277 22.21 -4.38 -6.41
CA LEU A 277 21.62 -4.01 -7.70
C LEU A 277 22.38 -4.56 -8.92
N PRO A 278 23.73 -4.49 -8.99
CA PRO A 278 24.47 -5.06 -10.12
C PRO A 278 24.42 -6.59 -10.22
N ARG A 279 23.95 -7.26 -9.17
CA ARG A 279 23.86 -8.74 -9.07
C ARG A 279 22.45 -9.27 -9.27
N GLU A 280 21.45 -8.36 -9.31
CA GLU A 280 20.04 -8.76 -9.42
C GLU A 280 19.69 -9.19 -10.84
N LYS A 281 18.93 -10.28 -10.93
CA LYS A 281 18.34 -10.82 -12.17
C LYS A 281 17.04 -11.54 -11.79
N PRO A 282 16.04 -11.60 -12.64
CA PRO A 282 15.89 -10.99 -13.97
C PRO A 282 15.55 -9.49 -13.91
N THR A 283 15.36 -8.86 -15.07
CA THR A 283 15.01 -7.43 -15.22
C THR A 283 13.85 -6.98 -14.31
N SER A 284 12.85 -7.82 -14.09
CA SER A 284 11.74 -7.51 -13.19
C SER A 284 12.17 -7.30 -11.73
N VAL A 285 13.22 -7.97 -11.27
CA VAL A 285 13.83 -7.80 -9.94
C VAL A 285 14.66 -6.53 -9.91
N VAL A 286 15.44 -6.25 -10.97
CA VAL A 286 16.20 -5.00 -11.14
C VAL A 286 15.25 -3.80 -11.05
N ASN A 287 14.16 -3.81 -11.81
CA ASN A 287 13.17 -2.73 -11.81
C ASN A 287 12.52 -2.55 -10.42
N ALA A 288 12.26 -3.64 -9.71
CA ALA A 288 11.74 -3.57 -8.35
C ALA A 288 12.75 -3.00 -7.34
N ALA A 289 14.04 -3.32 -7.51
CA ALA A 289 15.12 -2.77 -6.70
C ALA A 289 15.33 -1.27 -6.98
N LEU A 290 15.30 -0.86 -8.24
CA LEU A 290 15.34 0.54 -8.66
C LEU A 290 14.15 1.33 -8.09
N PHE A 291 12.94 0.78 -8.19
CA PHE A 291 11.76 1.35 -7.57
C PHE A 291 11.95 1.53 -6.05
N ALA A 292 12.45 0.50 -5.36
CA ALA A 292 12.69 0.55 -3.92
C ALA A 292 13.69 1.64 -3.55
N LEU A 293 14.79 1.79 -4.30
CA LEU A 293 15.78 2.84 -4.08
C LEU A 293 15.16 4.24 -4.23
N GLY A 294 14.40 4.47 -5.29
CA GLY A 294 13.70 5.71 -5.51
C GLY A 294 12.72 6.06 -4.39
N ARG A 295 11.98 5.07 -3.88
CA ARG A 295 11.02 5.27 -2.79
C ARG A 295 11.70 5.56 -1.46
N LEU A 296 12.75 4.79 -1.11
CA LEU A 296 13.51 4.99 0.13
C LEU A 296 14.19 6.35 0.16
N GLY A 297 14.67 6.82 -0.99
CA GLY A 297 15.37 8.09 -1.14
C GLY A 297 14.50 9.27 -1.57
N SER A 298 13.20 9.06 -1.73
CA SER A 298 12.28 10.09 -2.24
C SER A 298 12.36 11.39 -1.44
N ARG A 299 12.50 12.52 -2.15
CA ARG A 299 12.48 13.88 -1.55
C ARG A 299 11.07 14.29 -1.14
N VAL A 300 10.03 13.65 -1.72
CA VAL A 300 8.62 13.90 -1.39
C VAL A 300 7.98 12.56 -1.02
N PRO A 301 7.76 12.29 0.28
CA PRO A 301 7.15 11.06 0.72
C PRO A 301 5.66 11.03 0.34
N VAL A 302 5.09 9.84 0.25
CA VAL A 302 3.66 9.67 -0.03
C VAL A 302 2.82 9.76 1.24
N TYR A 303 3.30 9.11 2.32
CA TYR A 303 2.62 9.11 3.61
C TYR A 303 3.59 9.21 4.80
N GLY A 304 4.89 9.12 4.54
CA GLY A 304 5.92 9.20 5.56
C GLY A 304 6.15 10.63 6.05
N PRO A 305 6.61 10.81 7.29
CA PRO A 305 6.90 12.13 7.83
C PRO A 305 8.22 12.68 7.26
N LEU A 306 8.30 14.00 7.10
CA LEU A 306 9.47 14.67 6.53
C LEU A 306 10.77 14.45 7.34
N ASN A 307 10.67 14.24 8.63
CA ASN A 307 11.82 13.95 9.50
C ASN A 307 12.37 12.52 9.36
N ALA A 308 11.73 11.66 8.60
CA ALA A 308 12.19 10.31 8.28
C ALA A 308 12.81 10.21 6.87
N LEU A 309 12.98 11.33 6.17
CA LEU A 309 13.68 11.37 4.88
C LEU A 309 15.18 11.23 5.07
N ILE A 310 15.87 10.63 4.09
CA ILE A 310 17.33 10.61 4.07
C ILE A 310 17.86 12.05 3.84
N PRO A 311 19.03 12.40 4.39
CA PRO A 311 19.59 13.72 4.18
C PRO A 311 19.99 13.94 2.71
N PRO A 312 20.08 15.20 2.24
CA PRO A 312 20.44 15.52 0.85
C PRO A 312 21.76 14.87 0.43
N GLU A 313 22.76 14.85 1.29
CA GLU A 313 24.08 14.29 1.02
C GLU A 313 24.01 12.78 0.69
N ALA A 314 23.16 12.04 1.41
CA ALA A 314 22.95 10.63 1.13
C ALA A 314 22.19 10.43 -0.19
N ALA A 315 21.24 11.31 -0.50
CA ALA A 315 20.53 11.26 -1.78
C ALA A 315 21.45 11.54 -2.97
N GLU A 316 22.39 12.48 -2.82
CA GLU A 316 23.43 12.78 -3.81
C GLU A 316 24.40 11.60 -3.98
N GLU A 317 24.85 10.99 -2.89
CA GLU A 317 25.70 9.81 -2.93
C GLU A 317 25.01 8.66 -3.69
N TRP A 318 23.74 8.38 -3.35
CA TRP A 318 22.98 7.32 -4.00
C TRP A 318 22.74 7.60 -5.50
N ALA A 319 22.40 8.86 -5.82
CA ALA A 319 22.22 9.26 -7.22
C ALA A 319 23.55 9.14 -8.01
N GLY A 320 24.66 9.56 -7.44
CA GLY A 320 26.00 9.43 -8.05
C GLY A 320 26.39 7.97 -8.29
N ARG A 321 26.16 7.08 -7.33
CA ARG A 321 26.39 5.63 -7.50
C ARG A 321 25.46 5.03 -8.56
N LEU A 322 24.21 5.47 -8.58
CA LEU A 322 23.24 4.98 -9.55
C LEU A 322 23.62 5.37 -10.98
N LEU A 323 24.14 6.60 -11.21
CA LEU A 323 24.67 7.01 -12.52
C LEU A 323 25.81 6.10 -13.02
N GLN A 324 26.59 5.53 -12.10
CA GLN A 324 27.66 4.58 -12.46
C GLN A 324 27.12 3.17 -12.79
N ILE A 325 26.04 2.74 -12.14
CA ILE A 325 25.48 1.40 -12.27
C ILE A 325 24.53 1.28 -13.47
N LEU A 326 23.70 2.32 -13.73
CA LEU A 326 22.64 2.28 -14.75
C LEU A 326 23.14 1.92 -16.17
N PRO A 327 24.29 2.40 -16.66
CA PRO A 327 24.78 2.02 -17.99
C PRO A 327 24.97 0.50 -18.17
N ASP A 328 25.41 -0.17 -17.10
CA ASP A 328 25.67 -1.61 -17.13
C ASP A 328 24.38 -2.44 -17.02
N LEU A 329 23.30 -1.87 -16.49
CA LEU A 329 22.00 -2.53 -16.37
C LEU A 329 21.15 -2.43 -17.65
N SER A 330 21.45 -1.49 -18.54
CA SER A 330 20.63 -1.10 -19.71
C SER A 330 20.88 -1.96 -20.96
N HIS A 331 21.45 -3.15 -20.85
CA HIS A 331 21.78 -3.97 -22.01
C HIS A 331 20.60 -4.73 -22.65
N ASP A 332 19.44 -4.76 -22.02
CA ASP A 332 18.24 -5.35 -22.61
C ASP A 332 17.45 -4.28 -23.37
N GLU A 333 17.40 -4.37 -24.70
CA GLU A 333 16.69 -3.43 -25.59
C GLU A 333 15.17 -3.33 -25.36
N GLU A 334 14.59 -4.20 -24.54
CA GLU A 334 13.18 -4.22 -24.16
C GLU A 334 12.84 -3.40 -22.88
N SER A 335 13.84 -2.82 -22.20
CA SER A 335 13.54 -2.00 -21.01
C SER A 335 12.94 -0.66 -21.45
N ASN A 336 11.66 -0.45 -21.15
CA ASN A 336 11.02 0.88 -21.27
C ASN A 336 11.80 1.87 -20.40
N GLY A 337 12.61 2.72 -21.01
CA GLY A 337 13.62 3.58 -20.36
C GLY A 337 13.10 4.54 -19.27
N SER A 338 11.78 4.62 -19.03
CA SER A 338 11.21 5.45 -17.96
C SER A 338 11.34 4.83 -16.56
N ASN A 339 11.32 3.50 -16.44
CA ASN A 339 11.40 2.83 -15.13
C ASN A 339 12.80 2.94 -14.52
N ASP A 340 13.84 2.91 -15.34
CA ASP A 340 15.24 3.02 -14.90
C ASP A 340 15.58 4.43 -14.40
N LEU A 341 14.87 5.44 -14.89
CA LEU A 341 15.08 6.84 -14.52
C LEU A 341 14.28 7.28 -13.27
N PHE A 342 13.22 6.54 -12.93
CA PHE A 342 12.38 6.84 -11.78
C PHE A 342 13.15 7.07 -10.47
N PRO A 343 14.14 6.22 -10.07
CA PRO A 343 14.87 6.46 -8.83
C PRO A 343 15.69 7.75 -8.84
N LEU A 344 16.29 8.12 -9.99
CA LEU A 344 17.02 9.38 -10.10
C LEU A 344 16.08 10.57 -9.90
N VAL A 345 14.90 10.56 -10.51
CA VAL A 345 13.89 11.60 -10.34
C VAL A 345 13.46 11.71 -8.86
N GLN A 346 13.19 10.58 -8.21
CA GLN A 346 12.75 10.59 -6.80
C GLN A 346 13.83 11.10 -5.84
N LEU A 347 15.09 10.72 -6.07
CA LEU A 347 16.25 11.16 -5.27
C LEU A 347 16.56 12.66 -5.43
N THR A 348 16.23 13.24 -6.59
CA THR A 348 16.73 14.58 -6.96
C THR A 348 15.65 15.61 -7.28
N ARG A 349 14.37 15.20 -7.16
CA ARG A 349 13.20 16.05 -7.37
C ARG A 349 13.29 17.33 -6.53
N ARG A 350 12.96 18.48 -7.16
CA ARG A 350 12.91 19.77 -6.48
C ARG A 350 11.72 19.83 -5.52
N THR A 351 11.93 20.42 -4.34
CA THR A 351 10.93 20.48 -3.26
C THR A 351 10.67 21.90 -2.76
N ASP A 352 11.49 22.88 -3.20
CA ASP A 352 11.50 24.27 -2.70
C ASP A 352 11.75 24.38 -1.17
N ASP A 353 12.34 23.34 -0.57
CA ASP A 353 12.70 23.28 0.84
C ASP A 353 14.22 23.09 0.96
N ARG A 354 14.92 24.13 1.39
CA ARG A 354 16.39 24.15 1.49
C ARG A 354 16.99 22.99 2.28
N TYR A 355 16.24 22.40 3.20
CA TYR A 355 16.72 21.28 4.02
C TYR A 355 16.58 19.92 3.31
N ARG A 356 15.88 19.89 2.20
CA ARG A 356 15.66 18.69 1.38
C ARG A 356 16.30 18.79 0.00
N GLU A 357 16.73 19.99 -0.40
CA GLU A 357 17.35 20.20 -1.71
C GLU A 357 18.74 19.59 -1.79
N ILE A 358 19.02 18.95 -2.91
CA ILE A 358 20.36 18.55 -3.32
C ILE A 358 21.12 19.75 -3.91
N SER A 359 22.44 19.62 -4.03
CA SER A 359 23.27 20.65 -4.68
C SER A 359 22.86 20.90 -6.14
N GLU A 360 23.01 22.13 -6.58
CA GLU A 360 22.73 22.50 -7.98
C GLU A 360 23.73 21.86 -8.96
N GLU A 361 24.91 21.46 -8.49
CA GLU A 361 25.88 20.71 -9.29
C GLU A 361 25.35 19.29 -9.59
N THR A 362 24.94 18.56 -8.55
CA THR A 362 24.32 17.23 -8.70
C THR A 362 23.06 17.30 -9.55
N ARG A 363 22.21 18.31 -9.31
CA ARG A 363 20.97 18.50 -10.08
C ARG A 363 21.25 18.66 -11.59
N ARG A 364 22.25 19.48 -11.97
CA ARG A 364 22.64 19.65 -13.37
C ARG A 364 23.12 18.35 -14.00
N ALA A 365 23.99 17.62 -13.30
CA ALA A 365 24.50 16.33 -13.80
C ALA A 365 23.36 15.34 -14.05
N ILE A 366 22.37 15.29 -13.15
CA ILE A 366 21.18 14.44 -13.30
C ILE A 366 20.32 14.89 -14.48
N LEU A 367 20.05 16.18 -14.63
CA LEU A 367 19.29 16.72 -15.75
C LEU A 367 19.95 16.40 -17.11
N ASP A 368 21.28 16.54 -17.20
CA ASP A 368 22.04 16.21 -18.40
C ASP A 368 21.94 14.69 -18.71
N TYR A 369 22.03 13.85 -17.69
CA TYR A 369 21.83 12.40 -17.85
C TYR A 369 20.40 12.07 -18.30
N LEU A 370 19.37 12.62 -17.66
CA LEU A 370 17.97 12.41 -18.02
C LEU A 370 17.71 12.80 -19.47
N ARG A 371 18.22 13.97 -19.91
CA ARG A 371 18.10 14.43 -21.30
C ARG A 371 18.82 13.50 -22.29
N SER A 372 20.03 13.03 -21.94
CA SER A 372 20.79 12.11 -22.78
C SER A 372 20.10 10.74 -22.97
N ARG A 373 19.27 10.34 -21.96
CA ARG A 373 18.50 9.09 -21.99
C ARG A 373 17.11 9.25 -22.57
N GLY A 374 16.73 10.43 -23.06
CA GLY A 374 15.42 10.70 -23.63
C GLY A 374 14.28 10.65 -22.59
N ALA A 375 14.55 11.07 -21.35
CA ALA A 375 13.54 11.17 -20.31
C ALA A 375 12.36 12.04 -20.75
N THR A 376 11.16 11.75 -20.26
CA THR A 376 9.97 12.55 -20.53
C THR A 376 10.15 13.97 -20.00
N GLU A 377 9.51 14.96 -20.67
CA GLU A 377 9.54 16.35 -20.21
C GLU A 377 9.04 16.48 -18.76
N HIS A 378 8.06 15.69 -18.39
CA HIS A 378 7.55 15.63 -17.01
C HIS A 378 8.64 15.25 -15.99
N TYR A 379 9.49 14.26 -16.28
CA TYR A 379 10.61 13.88 -15.39
C TYR A 379 11.63 15.00 -15.27
N ILE A 380 11.94 15.67 -16.37
CA ILE A 380 12.84 16.83 -16.40
C ILE A 380 12.25 17.95 -15.53
N GLU A 381 10.97 18.28 -15.70
CA GLU A 381 10.29 19.31 -14.91
C GLU A 381 10.27 18.99 -13.42
N LEU A 382 10.03 17.75 -13.03
CA LEU A 382 10.06 17.34 -11.61
C LEU A 382 11.41 17.61 -10.96
N VAL A 383 12.51 17.39 -11.68
CA VAL A 383 13.86 17.62 -11.17
C VAL A 383 14.23 19.10 -11.22
N GLU A 384 13.82 19.83 -12.28
CA GLU A 384 14.19 21.23 -12.50
C GLU A 384 13.33 22.20 -11.70
N LYS A 385 12.00 21.98 -11.68
CA LYS A 385 11.00 22.91 -11.12
C LYS A 385 10.22 22.33 -9.94
N GLY A 386 10.26 21.01 -9.74
CA GLY A 386 9.35 20.32 -8.82
C GLY A 386 7.96 20.10 -9.41
N GLY A 387 6.98 19.87 -8.55
CA GLY A 387 5.61 19.66 -9.00
C GLY A 387 4.98 18.41 -8.39
N ARG A 388 3.82 17.98 -8.87
CA ARG A 388 3.12 16.77 -8.43
C ARG A 388 3.45 15.59 -9.35
N LEU A 389 3.44 14.39 -8.80
CA LEU A 389 3.53 13.16 -9.59
C LEU A 389 2.29 13.04 -10.48
N GLY A 390 2.48 12.63 -11.72
CA GLY A 390 1.38 12.30 -12.62
C GLY A 390 0.68 11.01 -12.24
N ASP A 391 -0.43 10.70 -12.93
CA ASP A 391 -1.21 9.48 -12.65
C ASP A 391 -0.40 8.20 -12.87
N GLU A 392 0.54 8.19 -13.80
CA GLU A 392 1.39 7.04 -14.09
C GLU A 392 2.39 6.78 -12.96
N GLU A 393 3.05 7.82 -12.45
CA GLU A 393 3.97 7.71 -11.32
C GLU A 393 3.23 7.38 -10.02
N GLN A 394 2.00 7.87 -9.86
CA GLN A 394 1.15 7.46 -8.73
C GLN A 394 0.81 5.97 -8.82
N ARG A 395 0.47 5.45 -10.00
CA ARG A 395 0.26 4.02 -10.22
C ARG A 395 1.52 3.20 -9.91
N LEU A 396 2.70 3.67 -10.34
CA LEU A 396 3.98 3.04 -9.99
C LEU A 396 4.18 3.02 -8.47
N THR A 397 3.89 4.11 -7.80
CA THR A 397 4.06 4.29 -6.35
C THR A 397 3.20 3.32 -5.54
N PHE A 398 1.93 3.15 -5.90
CA PHE A 398 0.99 2.26 -5.20
C PHE A 398 0.93 0.85 -5.83
N GLY A 399 1.54 0.66 -7.00
CA GLY A 399 1.49 -0.58 -7.79
C GLY A 399 0.16 -0.84 -8.48
N GLU A 400 -0.87 -0.05 -8.19
CA GLU A 400 -2.22 -0.11 -8.78
C GLU A 400 -2.89 1.27 -8.63
N THR A 401 -3.95 1.52 -9.40
CA THR A 401 -4.78 2.72 -9.21
C THR A 401 -5.42 2.73 -7.83
N LEU A 402 -5.48 3.89 -7.22
CA LEU A 402 -6.20 4.07 -5.96
C LEU A 402 -7.70 3.77 -6.13
N PRO A 403 -8.37 3.31 -5.07
CA PRO A 403 -9.82 3.11 -5.10
C PRO A 403 -10.57 4.39 -5.47
N ARG A 404 -11.66 4.27 -6.23
CA ARG A 404 -12.55 5.42 -6.47
C ARG A 404 -13.07 5.98 -5.15
N GLY A 405 -13.12 7.30 -5.05
CA GLY A 405 -13.54 7.99 -3.83
C GLY A 405 -12.48 8.10 -2.73
N LEU A 406 -11.28 7.54 -2.94
CA LEU A 406 -10.15 7.74 -2.05
C LEU A 406 -9.26 8.86 -2.60
N ARG A 407 -9.11 9.95 -1.85
CA ARG A 407 -8.14 11.01 -2.14
C ARG A 407 -7.03 10.93 -1.11
N ILE A 408 -5.80 10.92 -1.59
CA ILE A 408 -4.59 11.04 -0.78
C ILE A 408 -4.02 12.41 -1.16
N ASP A 409 -4.20 13.37 -0.26
CA ASP A 409 -3.64 14.73 -0.38
C ASP A 409 -2.26 14.80 0.28
#